data_0453449220c38fd079021e2fc666f46d
#
_entry.id   0453449220c38fd079021e2fc666f46d
#
_cell.length_a   1.000
_cell.length_b   1.000
_cell.length_c   1.000
_cell.angle_alpha   90.00
_cell.angle_beta   90.00
_cell.angle_gamma   90.00
#
_symmetry.space_group_name_H-M   'P 1'
#
loop_
_entity.id
_entity.type
_entity.pdbx_description
1 polymer ?
#
loop_
_entity_poly.entity_id
_entity_poly.type
_entity_poly.pdbx_seq_one_letter_code
_entity_poly.pdbx_strand_id
1 'polypeptide(L)'
;MGTVVEFWRSGRVVRLAPVAAVVCSAVLPVLQVTLAFGYVGNDTRTGLWSMAATAAYLPLHLRHVWYAARSVHPPAGRWTFVAMAVIVLGVTPLAGNMWPRAYAGLVVSALLVLPAPWSYLGFVTLVAVAAPAGLLLGLPWQSAPWLAFSVLCGGGALLLLVWLAAALTRLQAAREALAQQAVAQERRRIDDDLRLTVGSALEAIVTRGERATAKLARGASAELAGELGGLAEDARRTLAEARRRVRGYRQPSLRAELETAAVLLSAAGVETRLRLPRLGVPETIPQRSRDALRATVTRLLRADAVDACTITAMVVDGRVLLEVRADDATETIEVPA
;
A
#
# COMPACT_ATOMS: atom_id res chain seq x y z
N MET A 1 0.06 19.21 -14.44
CA MET A 1 -0.88 18.52 -13.52
C MET A 1 -0.66 16.99 -13.43
N GLY A 2 0.05 16.34 -14.37
CA GLY A 2 0.34 14.91 -14.35
C GLY A 2 1.30 14.44 -13.24
N THR A 3 2.36 15.16 -12.98
CA THR A 3 3.41 14.79 -12.02
C THR A 3 2.95 14.66 -10.57
N VAL A 4 1.97 15.47 -10.13
CA VAL A 4 1.41 15.40 -8.77
C VAL A 4 0.55 14.14 -8.58
N VAL A 5 -0.21 13.75 -9.60
CA VAL A 5 -1.08 12.55 -9.54
C VAL A 5 -0.25 11.26 -9.56
N GLU A 6 0.89 11.23 -10.25
CA GLU A 6 1.81 10.08 -10.26
C GLU A 6 2.59 9.93 -8.96
N PHE A 7 2.99 11.05 -8.34
CA PHE A 7 3.60 11.04 -7.00
C PHE A 7 2.66 10.39 -5.96
N TRP A 8 1.34 10.64 -6.03
CA TRP A 8 0.34 10.04 -5.15
C TRP A 8 0.07 8.55 -5.46
N ARG A 9 0.30 8.09 -6.69
CA ARG A 9 0.20 6.66 -7.08
C ARG A 9 1.41 5.84 -6.64
N SER A 10 2.57 6.45 -6.50
CA SER A 10 3.75 5.74 -6.03
C SER A 10 3.59 5.42 -4.54
N GLY A 11 3.72 4.16 -4.14
CA GLY A 11 3.68 3.70 -2.74
C GLY A 11 4.73 4.39 -1.82
N ARG A 12 5.51 5.33 -2.37
CA ARG A 12 6.47 6.20 -1.65
C ARG A 12 5.77 7.13 -0.68
N VAL A 13 4.62 7.72 -1.06
CA VAL A 13 3.85 8.64 -0.19
C VAL A 13 3.43 7.93 1.10
N VAL A 14 2.95 6.70 1.00
CA VAL A 14 2.52 5.94 2.18
C VAL A 14 3.71 5.56 3.06
N ARG A 15 4.87 5.24 2.46
CA ARG A 15 6.10 4.96 3.22
C ARG A 15 6.65 6.22 3.93
N LEU A 16 6.46 7.39 3.35
CA LEU A 16 6.91 8.66 3.90
C LEU A 16 5.92 9.26 4.92
N ALA A 17 4.65 8.87 4.92
CA ALA A 17 3.64 9.41 5.82
C ALA A 17 4.00 9.31 7.32
N PRO A 18 4.50 8.17 7.86
CA PRO A 18 4.95 8.11 9.25
C PRO A 18 6.15 9.02 9.54
N VAL A 19 7.08 9.15 8.59
CA VAL A 19 8.24 10.03 8.72
C VAL A 19 7.79 11.50 8.74
N ALA A 20 6.89 11.87 7.83
CA ALA A 20 6.31 13.22 7.80
C ALA A 20 5.59 13.56 9.11
N ALA A 21 4.81 12.62 9.67
CA ALA A 21 4.13 12.81 10.95
C ALA A 21 5.14 13.07 12.09
N VAL A 22 6.25 12.32 12.13
CA VAL A 22 7.31 12.50 13.14
C VAL A 22 8.02 13.85 12.96
N VAL A 23 8.41 14.20 11.73
CA VAL A 23 9.08 15.47 11.44
C VAL A 23 8.18 16.65 11.80
N CYS A 24 6.91 16.64 11.37
CA CYS A 24 5.96 17.70 11.73
C CYS A 24 5.73 17.79 13.24
N SER A 25 5.71 16.65 13.95
CA SER A 25 5.56 16.62 15.41
C SER A 25 6.77 17.20 16.15
N ALA A 26 7.96 17.19 15.55
CA ALA A 26 9.15 17.80 16.12
C ALA A 26 9.18 19.35 15.96
N VAL A 27 8.49 19.89 14.96
CA VAL A 27 8.53 21.32 14.62
C VAL A 27 8.01 22.19 15.78
N LEU A 28 6.85 21.85 16.36
CA LEU A 28 6.25 22.65 17.43
C LEU A 28 7.13 22.71 18.70
N PRO A 29 7.68 21.59 19.23
CA PRO A 29 8.59 21.64 20.35
C PRO A 29 9.89 22.45 20.08
N VAL A 30 10.44 22.32 18.87
CA VAL A 30 11.64 23.08 18.48
C VAL A 30 11.34 24.58 18.40
N LEU A 31 10.21 24.95 17.77
CA LEU A 31 9.77 26.34 17.72
C LEU A 31 9.52 26.91 19.12
N GLN A 32 8.97 26.11 20.02
CA GLN A 32 8.76 26.52 21.41
C GLN A 32 10.07 26.84 22.14
N VAL A 33 11.12 26.06 21.95
CA VAL A 33 12.45 26.37 22.51
C VAL A 33 12.97 27.71 22.00
N THR A 34 12.88 27.97 20.69
CA THR A 34 13.32 29.25 20.11
C THR A 34 12.52 30.42 20.69
N LEU A 35 11.21 30.27 20.88
CA LEU A 35 10.36 31.30 21.49
C LEU A 35 10.70 31.51 23.00
N ALA A 36 11.10 30.47 23.72
CA ALA A 36 11.51 30.59 25.12
C ALA A 36 12.74 31.47 25.30
N PHE A 37 13.67 31.50 24.35
CA PHE A 37 14.82 32.41 24.36
C PHE A 37 14.52 33.81 23.83
N GLY A 38 13.58 33.96 22.90
CA GLY A 38 13.28 35.23 22.24
C GLY A 38 12.16 36.05 22.90
N TYR A 39 11.44 35.52 23.86
CA TYR A 39 10.30 36.22 24.47
C TYR A 39 10.74 37.21 25.54
N VAL A 40 10.21 38.43 25.45
CA VAL A 40 10.47 39.51 26.41
C VAL A 40 10.00 39.08 27.80
N GLY A 41 10.89 39.14 28.79
CA GLY A 41 10.64 38.74 30.19
C GLY A 41 11.11 37.34 30.58
N ASN A 42 11.66 36.56 29.65
CA ASN A 42 12.31 35.29 29.95
C ASN A 42 13.83 35.48 30.12
N ASP A 43 14.37 34.94 31.22
CA ASP A 43 15.80 34.86 31.44
C ASP A 43 16.42 33.71 30.62
N THR A 44 17.73 33.81 30.33
CA THR A 44 18.50 32.74 29.69
C THR A 44 18.36 31.41 30.42
N ARG A 45 18.25 31.43 31.76
CA ARG A 45 18.00 30.25 32.59
C ARG A 45 16.69 29.55 32.26
N THR A 46 15.62 30.30 32.02
CA THR A 46 14.30 29.79 31.61
C THR A 46 14.37 29.10 30.26
N GLY A 47 15.07 29.72 29.30
CA GLY A 47 15.31 29.11 27.98
C GLY A 47 16.11 27.80 28.07
N LEU A 48 17.13 27.73 28.93
CA LEU A 48 17.91 26.50 29.17
C LEU A 48 17.04 25.37 29.78
N TRP A 49 16.18 25.68 30.73
CA TRP A 49 15.26 24.69 31.31
C TRP A 49 14.26 24.19 30.25
N SER A 50 13.72 25.09 29.41
CA SER A 50 12.83 24.73 28.31
C SER A 50 13.54 23.83 27.30
N MET A 51 14.78 24.13 26.94
CA MET A 51 15.60 23.33 26.04
C MET A 51 15.90 21.94 26.60
N ALA A 52 16.38 21.86 27.86
CA ALA A 52 16.69 20.58 28.50
C ALA A 52 15.46 19.69 28.65
N ALA A 53 14.33 20.25 29.07
CA ALA A 53 13.09 19.53 29.20
C ALA A 53 12.57 19.05 27.81
N THR A 54 12.69 19.88 26.78
CA THR A 54 12.33 19.50 25.41
C THR A 54 13.21 18.36 24.90
N ALA A 55 14.50 18.42 25.11
CA ALA A 55 15.43 17.34 24.74
C ALA A 55 15.09 16.01 25.47
N ALA A 56 14.60 16.08 26.70
CA ALA A 56 14.22 14.91 27.48
C ALA A 56 12.87 14.30 27.05
N TYR A 57 11.82 15.11 26.81
CA TYR A 57 10.50 14.57 26.48
C TYR A 57 10.28 14.31 24.99
N LEU A 58 10.95 15.04 24.10
CA LEU A 58 10.75 14.96 22.65
C LEU A 58 10.98 13.54 22.11
N PRO A 59 12.04 12.80 22.47
CA PRO A 59 12.22 11.42 22.00
C PRO A 59 11.05 10.50 22.40
N LEU A 60 10.48 10.69 23.59
CA LEU A 60 9.32 9.91 24.07
C LEU A 60 8.07 10.25 23.26
N HIS A 61 7.84 11.53 22.99
CA HIS A 61 6.74 12.00 22.13
C HIS A 61 6.86 11.44 20.71
N LEU A 62 8.03 11.60 20.07
CA LEU A 62 8.25 11.12 18.71
C LEU A 62 8.12 9.59 18.60
N ARG A 63 8.52 8.87 19.64
CA ARG A 63 8.27 7.43 19.74
C ARG A 63 6.78 7.11 19.71
N HIS A 64 5.96 7.80 20.49
CA HIS A 64 4.49 7.58 20.49
C HIS A 64 3.90 7.85 19.10
N VAL A 65 4.28 8.96 18.47
CA VAL A 65 3.85 9.34 17.12
C VAL A 65 4.26 8.28 16.08
N TRP A 66 5.51 7.79 16.15
CA TRP A 66 6.03 6.79 15.22
C TRP A 66 5.26 5.47 15.26
N TYR A 67 5.01 4.94 16.46
CA TYR A 67 4.24 3.70 16.62
C TYR A 67 2.79 3.89 16.19
N ALA A 68 2.15 5.00 16.59
CA ALA A 68 0.77 5.30 16.24
C ALA A 68 0.58 5.49 14.72
N ALA A 69 1.49 6.21 14.04
CA ALA A 69 1.45 6.40 12.59
C ALA A 69 1.58 5.08 11.80
N ARG A 70 2.18 4.05 12.42
CA ARG A 70 2.25 2.69 11.89
C ARG A 70 1.11 1.79 12.36
N SER A 71 0.13 2.33 13.07
CA SER A 71 -0.99 1.58 13.66
C SER A 71 -0.57 0.48 14.64
N VAL A 72 0.56 0.66 15.34
CA VAL A 72 1.11 -0.26 16.34
C VAL A 72 1.12 0.40 17.70
N HIS A 73 0.79 -0.36 18.75
CA HIS A 73 0.88 0.16 20.13
C HIS A 73 2.35 0.22 20.58
N PRO A 74 2.79 1.34 21.20
CA PRO A 74 4.15 1.43 21.71
C PRO A 74 4.35 0.50 22.90
N PRO A 75 5.43 -0.30 22.94
CA PRO A 75 5.75 -1.12 24.10
C PRO A 75 6.00 -0.22 25.32
N ALA A 76 5.46 -0.59 26.47
CA ALA A 76 5.51 0.23 27.72
C ALA A 76 4.97 1.66 27.55
N GLY A 77 4.02 1.91 26.60
CA GLY A 77 3.52 3.24 26.27
C GLY A 77 3.02 4.03 27.47
N ARG A 78 2.30 3.38 28.40
CA ARG A 78 1.79 4.04 29.61
C ARG A 78 2.91 4.60 30.50
N TRP A 79 3.99 3.86 30.70
CA TRP A 79 5.13 4.29 31.50
C TRP A 79 5.90 5.42 30.84
N THR A 80 6.11 5.34 29.53
CA THR A 80 6.75 6.42 28.76
C THR A 80 5.91 7.68 28.71
N PHE A 81 4.57 7.55 28.70
CA PHE A 81 3.66 8.68 28.82
C PHE A 81 3.75 9.32 30.24
N VAL A 82 3.75 8.50 31.30
CA VAL A 82 3.93 9.01 32.67
C VAL A 82 5.27 9.74 32.82
N ALA A 83 6.35 9.17 32.33
CA ALA A 83 7.67 9.83 32.36
C ALA A 83 7.63 11.18 31.62
N MET A 84 7.02 11.23 30.43
CA MET A 84 6.83 12.46 29.67
C MET A 84 5.99 13.49 30.43
N ALA A 85 4.89 13.05 31.08
CA ALA A 85 4.02 13.92 31.86
C ALA A 85 4.77 14.51 33.07
N VAL A 86 5.55 13.70 33.78
CA VAL A 86 6.39 14.17 34.90
C VAL A 86 7.40 15.22 34.46
N ILE A 87 8.07 15.01 33.33
CA ILE A 87 9.04 15.98 32.78
C ILE A 87 8.33 17.28 32.43
N VAL A 88 7.26 17.22 31.62
CA VAL A 88 6.60 18.42 31.07
C VAL A 88 5.89 19.21 32.17
N LEU A 89 5.15 18.55 33.06
CA LEU A 89 4.44 19.20 34.15
C LEU A 89 5.39 19.65 35.29
N GLY A 90 6.40 18.86 35.61
CA GLY A 90 7.36 19.16 36.66
C GLY A 90 8.27 20.36 36.32
N VAL A 91 8.59 20.57 35.07
CA VAL A 91 9.42 21.71 34.64
C VAL A 91 8.58 22.98 34.37
N THR A 92 7.25 22.89 34.40
CA THR A 92 6.35 24.03 34.16
C THR A 92 6.74 25.29 34.96
N PRO A 93 7.03 25.26 36.26
CA PRO A 93 7.37 26.47 37.04
C PRO A 93 8.75 27.07 36.66
N LEU A 94 9.62 26.32 35.99
CA LEU A 94 11.00 26.72 35.67
C LEU A 94 11.18 27.15 34.22
N ALA A 95 10.33 26.67 33.30
CA ALA A 95 10.50 26.84 31.84
C ALA A 95 9.79 28.08 31.26
N GLY A 96 9.19 28.93 32.13
CA GLY A 96 8.60 30.21 31.74
C GLY A 96 7.16 30.14 31.22
N ASN A 97 6.59 31.31 30.97
CA ASN A 97 5.18 31.51 30.69
C ASN A 97 4.70 30.93 29.34
N MET A 98 5.61 30.65 28.41
CA MET A 98 5.30 30.02 27.12
C MET A 98 5.34 28.49 27.16
N TRP A 99 5.85 27.90 28.25
CA TRP A 99 6.00 26.45 28.41
C TRP A 99 4.69 25.64 28.30
N PRO A 100 3.52 26.11 28.78
CA PRO A 100 2.28 25.34 28.67
C PRO A 100 1.88 24.95 27.22
N ARG A 101 2.50 25.53 26.20
CA ARG A 101 2.36 25.06 24.79
C ARG A 101 2.89 23.64 24.60
N ALA A 102 3.85 23.17 25.42
CA ALA A 102 4.33 21.80 25.42
C ALA A 102 3.23 20.79 25.77
N TYR A 103 2.16 21.25 26.42
CA TYR A 103 0.99 20.40 26.72
C TYR A 103 0.34 19.87 25.44
N ALA A 104 0.50 20.51 24.27
CA ALA A 104 0.06 19.97 22.99
C ALA A 104 0.68 18.60 22.71
N GLY A 105 1.98 18.42 22.99
CA GLY A 105 2.66 17.12 22.85
C GLY A 105 2.12 16.07 23.85
N LEU A 106 1.82 16.48 25.09
CA LEU A 106 1.18 15.59 26.08
C LEU A 106 -0.23 15.19 25.65
N VAL A 107 -1.03 16.13 25.16
CA VAL A 107 -2.39 15.91 24.65
C VAL A 107 -2.38 14.85 23.56
N VAL A 108 -1.51 15.01 22.56
CA VAL A 108 -1.36 14.05 21.47
C VAL A 108 -0.94 12.69 22.01
N SER A 109 0.09 12.64 22.87
CA SER A 109 0.58 11.38 23.44
C SER A 109 -0.46 10.70 24.32
N ALA A 110 -1.28 11.45 25.08
CA ALA A 110 -2.39 10.90 25.84
C ALA A 110 -3.42 10.19 24.94
N LEU A 111 -3.82 10.85 23.86
CA LEU A 111 -4.80 10.30 22.91
C LEU A 111 -4.27 9.09 22.13
N LEU A 112 -2.94 9.00 21.94
CA LEU A 112 -2.32 7.89 21.20
C LEU A 112 -2.03 6.66 22.08
N VAL A 113 -1.82 6.85 23.40
CA VAL A 113 -1.29 5.82 24.29
C VAL A 113 -2.32 5.33 25.31
N LEU A 114 -3.18 6.25 25.82
CA LEU A 114 -4.13 5.91 26.86
C LEU A 114 -5.42 5.30 26.26
N PRO A 115 -6.02 4.30 26.93
CA PRO A 115 -7.32 3.80 26.51
C PRO A 115 -8.43 4.81 26.81
N ALA A 116 -9.51 4.78 26.02
CA ALA A 116 -10.73 5.49 26.38
C ALA A 116 -11.31 4.90 27.71
N PRO A 117 -11.86 5.70 28.61
CA PRO A 117 -12.11 7.16 28.56
C PRO A 117 -10.93 8.05 29.02
N TRP A 118 -9.86 7.46 29.56
CA TRP A 118 -8.73 8.19 30.16
C TRP A 118 -8.02 9.13 29.17
N SER A 119 -7.98 8.77 27.90
CA SER A 119 -7.41 9.61 26.84
C SER A 119 -8.18 10.93 26.67
N TYR A 120 -9.50 10.87 26.67
CA TYR A 120 -10.36 12.07 26.56
C TYR A 120 -10.31 12.93 27.83
N LEU A 121 -10.29 12.29 29.00
CA LEU A 121 -10.14 13.02 30.26
C LEU A 121 -8.80 13.74 30.31
N GLY A 122 -7.70 13.08 29.93
CA GLY A 122 -6.38 13.69 29.84
C GLY A 122 -6.35 14.85 28.84
N PHE A 123 -6.97 14.70 27.68
CA PHE A 123 -7.11 15.76 26.68
C PHE A 123 -7.81 17.00 27.27
N VAL A 124 -9.01 16.83 27.79
CA VAL A 124 -9.80 17.94 28.32
C VAL A 124 -9.07 18.62 29.50
N THR A 125 -8.50 17.83 30.42
CA THR A 125 -7.78 18.38 31.58
C THR A 125 -6.54 19.18 31.15
N LEU A 126 -5.72 18.67 30.23
CA LEU A 126 -4.50 19.36 29.78
C LEU A 126 -4.82 20.66 29.05
N VAL A 127 -5.86 20.66 28.21
CA VAL A 127 -6.30 21.88 27.50
C VAL A 127 -6.87 22.91 28.52
N ALA A 128 -7.70 22.46 29.47
CA ALA A 128 -8.28 23.34 30.49
C ALA A 128 -7.24 23.93 31.45
N VAL A 129 -6.19 23.16 31.78
CA VAL A 129 -5.12 23.61 32.70
C VAL A 129 -4.10 24.53 32.02
N ALA A 130 -4.01 24.50 30.66
CA ALA A 130 -3.01 25.29 29.95
C ALA A 130 -3.13 26.79 30.20
N ALA A 131 -4.33 27.36 30.15
CA ALA A 131 -4.57 28.78 30.41
C ALA A 131 -4.26 29.18 31.88
N PRO A 132 -4.80 28.54 32.91
CA PRO A 132 -4.43 28.79 34.29
C PRO A 132 -2.92 28.65 34.56
N ALA A 133 -2.29 27.64 34.02
CA ALA A 133 -0.83 27.47 34.14
C ALA A 133 -0.05 28.67 33.57
N GLY A 134 -0.45 29.18 32.42
CA GLY A 134 0.15 30.38 31.83
C GLY A 134 -0.03 31.62 32.72
N LEU A 135 -1.24 31.83 33.30
CA LEU A 135 -1.52 32.92 34.22
C LEU A 135 -0.65 32.87 35.47
N LEU A 136 -0.50 31.67 36.08
CA LEU A 136 0.36 31.47 37.24
C LEU A 136 1.85 31.76 36.94
N LEU A 137 2.25 31.63 35.69
CA LEU A 137 3.62 31.95 35.20
C LEU A 137 3.77 33.40 34.75
N GLY A 138 2.79 34.27 35.04
CA GLY A 138 2.87 35.69 34.72
C GLY A 138 2.42 36.07 33.28
N LEU A 139 1.73 35.17 32.58
CA LEU A 139 1.14 35.52 31.29
C LEU A 139 -0.03 36.50 31.49
N PRO A 140 -0.16 37.57 30.66
CA PRO A 140 -1.31 38.47 30.71
C PRO A 140 -2.62 37.71 30.48
N TRP A 141 -3.66 38.06 31.22
CA TRP A 141 -4.95 37.39 31.12
C TRP A 141 -5.54 37.36 29.73
N GLN A 142 -5.27 38.39 28.92
CA GLN A 142 -5.68 38.52 27.52
C GLN A 142 -5.07 37.45 26.62
N SER A 143 -3.90 36.92 26.99
CA SER A 143 -3.17 35.91 26.23
C SER A 143 -3.52 34.47 26.68
N ALA A 144 -4.16 34.29 27.82
CA ALA A 144 -4.48 32.99 28.36
C ALA A 144 -5.44 32.15 27.47
N PRO A 145 -6.53 32.71 26.90
CA PRO A 145 -7.38 31.98 25.96
C PRO A 145 -6.66 31.55 24.71
N TRP A 146 -5.73 32.40 24.23
CA TRP A 146 -4.90 32.09 23.06
C TRP A 146 -3.95 30.91 23.33
N LEU A 147 -3.46 30.79 24.56
CA LEU A 147 -2.62 29.67 24.95
C LEU A 147 -3.39 28.34 24.91
N ALA A 148 -4.59 28.29 25.52
CA ALA A 148 -5.46 27.12 25.46
C ALA A 148 -5.84 26.75 24.02
N PHE A 149 -6.17 27.77 23.22
CA PHE A 149 -6.46 27.61 21.78
C PHE A 149 -5.27 27.05 21.02
N SER A 150 -4.03 27.51 21.29
CA SER A 150 -2.81 27.00 20.66
C SER A 150 -2.52 25.55 20.98
N VAL A 151 -2.78 25.12 22.24
CA VAL A 151 -2.67 23.71 22.66
C VAL A 151 -3.70 22.85 21.96
N LEU A 152 -4.96 23.33 21.89
CA LEU A 152 -6.05 22.64 21.21
C LEU A 152 -5.77 22.47 19.70
N CYS A 153 -5.47 23.56 19.01
CA CYS A 153 -5.24 23.55 17.58
C CYS A 153 -3.95 22.82 17.20
N GLY A 154 -2.85 23.06 17.92
CA GLY A 154 -1.57 22.39 17.70
C GLY A 154 -1.66 20.90 17.96
N GLY A 155 -2.26 20.50 19.09
CA GLY A 155 -2.51 19.10 19.42
C GLY A 155 -3.48 18.43 18.44
N GLY A 156 -4.56 19.11 18.08
CA GLY A 156 -5.55 18.61 17.11
C GLY A 156 -4.95 18.41 15.70
N ALA A 157 -4.17 19.35 15.21
CA ALA A 157 -3.51 19.25 13.92
C ALA A 157 -2.52 18.08 13.87
N LEU A 158 -1.69 17.92 14.90
CA LEU A 158 -0.78 16.79 15.02
C LEU A 158 -1.51 15.46 15.09
N LEU A 159 -2.59 15.38 15.87
CA LEU A 159 -3.41 14.18 15.99
C LEU A 159 -4.02 13.78 14.64
N LEU A 160 -4.60 14.74 13.93
CA LEU A 160 -5.15 14.51 12.59
C LEU A 160 -4.08 14.01 11.61
N LEU A 161 -2.88 14.58 11.66
CA LEU A 161 -1.77 14.14 10.81
C LEU A 161 -1.36 12.69 11.12
N VAL A 162 -1.27 12.33 12.40
CA VAL A 162 -0.94 10.97 12.84
C VAL A 162 -2.04 9.99 12.44
N TRP A 163 -3.31 10.35 12.62
CA TRP A 163 -4.44 9.50 12.21
C TRP A 163 -4.49 9.33 10.69
N LEU A 164 -4.22 10.38 9.94
CA LEU A 164 -4.15 10.28 8.47
C LEU A 164 -3.03 9.34 8.05
N ALA A 165 -1.85 9.45 8.64
CA ALA A 165 -0.73 8.54 8.36
C ALA A 165 -1.09 7.08 8.72
N ALA A 166 -1.73 6.85 9.86
CA ALA A 166 -2.21 5.53 10.27
C ALA A 166 -3.30 4.98 9.35
N ALA A 167 -4.24 5.82 8.90
CA ALA A 167 -5.30 5.42 7.96
C ALA A 167 -4.72 5.01 6.60
N LEU A 168 -3.74 5.76 6.08
CA LEU A 168 -3.04 5.42 4.83
C LEU A 168 -2.31 4.07 4.95
N THR A 169 -1.63 3.83 6.07
CA THR A 169 -0.92 2.57 6.33
C THR A 169 -1.89 1.38 6.38
N ARG A 170 -3.05 1.54 7.07
CA ARG A 170 -4.10 0.50 7.14
C ARG A 170 -4.74 0.24 5.79
N LEU A 171 -5.02 1.29 5.01
CA LEU A 171 -5.60 1.16 3.68
C LEU A 171 -4.67 0.39 2.74
N GLN A 172 -3.38 0.65 2.81
CA GLN A 172 -2.41 -0.08 1.99
C GLN A 172 -2.35 -1.56 2.39
N ALA A 173 -2.27 -1.87 3.69
CA ALA A 173 -2.28 -3.24 4.18
C ALA A 173 -3.56 -3.99 3.77
N ALA A 174 -4.73 -3.33 3.84
CA ALA A 174 -5.99 -3.92 3.40
C ALA A 174 -5.99 -4.18 1.87
N ARG A 175 -5.45 -3.29 1.06
CA ARG A 175 -5.32 -3.49 -0.40
C ARG A 175 -4.41 -4.67 -0.73
N GLU A 176 -3.29 -4.80 -0.04
CA GLU A 176 -2.36 -5.92 -0.22
C GLU A 176 -3.01 -7.25 0.18
N ALA A 177 -3.75 -7.28 1.30
CA ALA A 177 -4.50 -8.46 1.74
C ALA A 177 -5.58 -8.86 0.74
N LEU A 178 -6.35 -7.90 0.21
CA LEU A 178 -7.36 -8.15 -0.83
C LEU A 178 -6.74 -8.68 -2.13
N ALA A 179 -5.59 -8.14 -2.54
CA ALA A 179 -4.88 -8.63 -3.72
C ALA A 179 -4.42 -10.09 -3.54
N GLN A 180 -3.89 -10.43 -2.35
CA GLN A 180 -3.50 -11.79 -2.03
C GLN A 180 -4.70 -12.75 -1.99
N GLN A 181 -5.83 -12.31 -1.42
CA GLN A 181 -7.07 -13.09 -1.42
C GLN A 181 -7.59 -13.33 -2.83
N ALA A 182 -7.58 -12.31 -3.69
CA ALA A 182 -8.01 -12.45 -5.09
C ALA A 182 -7.15 -13.47 -5.85
N VAL A 183 -5.82 -13.46 -5.67
CA VAL A 183 -4.92 -14.45 -6.27
C VAL A 183 -5.20 -15.86 -5.73
N ALA A 184 -5.42 -16.00 -4.41
CA ALA A 184 -5.73 -17.29 -3.81
C ALA A 184 -7.09 -17.84 -4.27
N GLN A 185 -8.07 -16.97 -4.43
CA GLN A 185 -9.41 -17.32 -4.91
C GLN A 185 -9.37 -17.76 -6.38
N GLU A 186 -8.63 -17.04 -7.22
CA GLU A 186 -8.45 -17.43 -8.62
C GLU A 186 -7.73 -18.78 -8.77
N ARG A 187 -6.70 -19.05 -7.95
CA ARG A 187 -6.06 -20.37 -7.93
C ARG A 187 -7.06 -21.48 -7.58
N ARG A 188 -7.89 -21.28 -6.55
CA ARG A 188 -8.92 -22.27 -6.20
C ARG A 188 -9.91 -22.50 -7.33
N ARG A 189 -10.37 -21.42 -7.97
CA ARG A 189 -11.28 -21.51 -9.12
C ARG A 189 -10.67 -22.33 -10.26
N ILE A 190 -9.39 -22.11 -10.56
CA ILE A 190 -8.67 -22.88 -11.58
C ILE A 190 -8.54 -24.36 -11.18
N ASP A 191 -8.21 -24.65 -9.92
CA ASP A 191 -8.10 -26.03 -9.42
C ASP A 191 -9.44 -26.76 -9.48
N ASP A 192 -10.55 -26.10 -9.12
CA ASP A 192 -11.88 -26.68 -9.15
C ASP A 192 -12.34 -26.95 -10.60
N ASP A 193 -12.10 -26.02 -11.51
CA ASP A 193 -12.43 -26.17 -12.94
C ASP A 193 -11.62 -27.32 -13.57
N LEU A 194 -10.36 -27.43 -13.21
CA LEU A 194 -9.52 -28.56 -13.65
C LEU A 194 -10.01 -29.90 -13.09
N ARG A 195 -10.35 -29.96 -11.80
CA ARG A 195 -10.87 -31.19 -11.17
C ARG A 195 -12.18 -31.64 -11.80
N LEU A 196 -13.11 -30.73 -12.03
CA LEU A 196 -14.37 -31.03 -12.68
C LEU A 196 -14.16 -31.55 -14.10
N THR A 197 -13.29 -30.89 -14.87
CA THR A 197 -13.04 -31.28 -16.27
C THR A 197 -12.30 -32.60 -16.40
N VAL A 198 -11.22 -32.76 -15.62
CA VAL A 198 -10.41 -34.00 -15.65
C VAL A 198 -11.16 -35.15 -14.97
N GLY A 199 -11.87 -34.86 -13.86
CA GLY A 199 -12.66 -35.86 -13.15
C GLY A 199 -13.76 -36.45 -14.01
N SER A 200 -14.59 -35.62 -14.65
CA SER A 200 -15.68 -36.12 -15.53
C SER A 200 -15.15 -36.94 -16.72
N ALA A 201 -14.01 -36.56 -17.24
CA ALA A 201 -13.38 -37.28 -18.34
C ALA A 201 -12.82 -38.64 -17.90
N LEU A 202 -12.20 -38.69 -16.72
CA LEU A 202 -11.72 -39.97 -16.16
C LEU A 202 -12.88 -40.90 -15.83
N GLU A 203 -13.96 -40.41 -15.27
CA GLU A 203 -15.18 -41.20 -15.02
C GLU A 203 -15.75 -41.79 -16.32
N ALA A 204 -15.83 -41.00 -17.40
CA ALA A 204 -16.26 -41.48 -18.70
C ALA A 204 -15.36 -42.59 -19.25
N ILE A 205 -14.04 -42.46 -19.08
CA ILE A 205 -13.05 -43.50 -19.48
C ILE A 205 -13.24 -44.77 -18.67
N VAL A 206 -13.35 -44.65 -17.33
CA VAL A 206 -13.55 -45.81 -16.44
C VAL A 206 -14.84 -46.53 -16.80
N THR A 207 -15.99 -45.82 -16.95
CA THR A 207 -17.27 -46.41 -17.28
C THR A 207 -17.25 -47.14 -18.62
N ARG A 208 -16.56 -46.63 -19.62
CA ARG A 208 -16.38 -47.30 -20.92
C ARG A 208 -15.45 -48.51 -20.80
N GLY A 209 -14.39 -48.43 -20.01
CA GLY A 209 -13.50 -49.55 -19.72
C GLY A 209 -14.25 -50.75 -19.06
N GLU A 210 -15.10 -50.43 -18.08
CA GLU A 210 -15.92 -51.44 -17.41
C GLU A 210 -16.91 -52.12 -18.39
N ARG A 211 -17.55 -51.34 -19.30
CA ARG A 211 -18.42 -51.88 -20.36
C ARG A 211 -17.66 -52.78 -21.32
N ALA A 212 -16.46 -52.37 -21.75
CA ALA A 212 -15.60 -53.19 -22.60
C ALA A 212 -15.20 -54.51 -21.94
N THR A 213 -14.83 -54.48 -20.65
CA THR A 213 -14.52 -55.67 -19.87
C THR A 213 -15.73 -56.62 -19.72
N ALA A 214 -16.92 -56.07 -19.49
CA ALA A 214 -18.14 -56.86 -19.39
C ALA A 214 -18.56 -57.50 -20.75
N LYS A 215 -18.24 -56.90 -21.89
CA LYS A 215 -18.43 -57.50 -23.23
C LYS A 215 -17.43 -58.60 -23.51
N LEU A 216 -16.20 -58.45 -23.13
CA LEU A 216 -15.15 -59.49 -23.22
C LEU A 216 -15.57 -60.75 -22.47
N ALA A 217 -16.07 -60.57 -21.24
CA ALA A 217 -16.57 -61.71 -20.45
C ALA A 217 -17.73 -62.47 -21.08
N ARG A 218 -18.47 -61.86 -22.03
CA ARG A 218 -19.58 -62.46 -22.79
C ARG A 218 -19.16 -63.01 -24.14
N GLY A 219 -17.87 -63.01 -24.48
CA GLY A 219 -17.35 -63.60 -25.71
C GLY A 219 -17.47 -62.76 -26.99
N ALA A 220 -17.83 -61.47 -26.88
CA ALA A 220 -18.01 -60.56 -28.03
C ALA A 220 -16.68 -59.91 -28.47
N SER A 221 -15.73 -60.71 -28.95
CA SER A 221 -14.38 -60.29 -29.25
C SER A 221 -14.25 -59.29 -30.43
N ALA A 222 -15.10 -59.37 -31.44
CA ALA A 222 -15.06 -58.50 -32.62
C ALA A 222 -15.53 -57.06 -32.33
N GLU A 223 -16.50 -56.89 -31.44
CA GLU A 223 -17.01 -55.58 -30.98
C GLU A 223 -16.03 -54.90 -30.00
N LEU A 224 -15.23 -55.68 -29.28
CA LEU A 224 -14.31 -55.22 -28.29
C LEU A 224 -13.19 -54.37 -28.90
N ALA A 225 -12.66 -54.76 -30.07
CA ALA A 225 -11.59 -54.01 -30.73
C ALA A 225 -12.07 -52.58 -31.13
N GLY A 226 -13.31 -52.44 -31.56
CA GLY A 226 -13.90 -51.16 -31.88
C GLY A 226 -14.12 -50.27 -30.64
N GLU A 227 -14.58 -50.86 -29.53
CA GLU A 227 -14.78 -50.10 -28.26
C GLU A 227 -13.45 -49.67 -27.62
N LEU A 228 -12.41 -50.51 -27.63
CA LEU A 228 -11.10 -50.15 -27.14
C LEU A 228 -10.45 -49.04 -28.00
N GLY A 229 -10.65 -49.09 -29.35
CA GLY A 229 -10.22 -48.04 -30.23
C GLY A 229 -10.91 -46.70 -29.92
N GLY A 230 -12.23 -46.69 -29.72
CA GLY A 230 -13.01 -45.53 -29.32
C GLY A 230 -12.59 -44.99 -27.95
N LEU A 231 -12.34 -45.86 -26.97
CA LEU A 231 -11.84 -45.47 -25.64
C LEU A 231 -10.48 -44.76 -25.71
N ALA A 232 -9.54 -45.32 -26.50
CA ALA A 232 -8.26 -44.73 -26.71
C ALA A 232 -8.30 -43.36 -27.37
N GLU A 233 -9.19 -43.17 -28.33
CA GLU A 233 -9.37 -41.88 -29.04
C GLU A 233 -10.00 -40.83 -28.11
N ASP A 234 -11.00 -41.20 -27.30
CA ASP A 234 -11.62 -40.30 -26.33
C ASP A 234 -10.61 -39.89 -25.22
N ALA A 235 -9.80 -40.83 -24.75
CA ALA A 235 -8.73 -40.54 -23.79
C ALA A 235 -7.71 -39.54 -24.36
N ARG A 236 -7.30 -39.73 -25.62
CA ARG A 236 -6.40 -38.79 -26.30
C ARG A 236 -7.03 -37.42 -26.48
N ARG A 237 -8.30 -37.35 -26.87
CA ARG A 237 -9.05 -36.10 -27.05
C ARG A 237 -9.16 -35.33 -25.72
N THR A 238 -9.54 -36.00 -24.66
CA THR A 238 -9.63 -35.44 -23.32
C THR A 238 -8.28 -34.93 -22.80
N LEU A 239 -7.23 -35.72 -22.99
CA LEU A 239 -5.88 -35.28 -22.62
C LEU A 239 -5.42 -34.06 -23.41
N ALA A 240 -5.75 -33.98 -24.69
CA ALA A 240 -5.45 -32.83 -25.54
C ALA A 240 -6.25 -31.59 -25.08
N GLU A 241 -7.50 -31.75 -24.68
CA GLU A 241 -8.33 -30.65 -24.15
C GLU A 241 -7.83 -30.18 -22.77
N ALA A 242 -7.55 -31.10 -21.86
CA ALA A 242 -6.97 -30.76 -20.55
C ALA A 242 -5.62 -30.00 -20.72
N ARG A 243 -4.77 -30.46 -21.63
CA ARG A 243 -3.52 -29.76 -21.96
C ARG A 243 -3.72 -28.38 -22.59
N ARG A 244 -4.76 -28.21 -23.43
CA ARG A 244 -5.10 -26.89 -23.97
C ARG A 244 -5.57 -25.93 -22.87
N ARG A 245 -6.46 -26.38 -21.97
CA ARG A 245 -6.95 -25.59 -20.84
C ARG A 245 -5.82 -25.20 -19.91
N VAL A 246 -4.97 -26.14 -19.47
CA VAL A 246 -3.79 -25.85 -18.63
C VAL A 246 -2.84 -24.85 -19.29
N ARG A 247 -2.64 -24.95 -20.60
CA ARG A 247 -1.86 -23.96 -21.34
C ARG A 247 -2.53 -22.60 -21.38
N GLY A 248 -3.86 -22.55 -21.55
CA GLY A 248 -4.64 -21.31 -21.52
C GLY A 248 -4.51 -20.59 -20.18
N TYR A 249 -4.57 -21.33 -19.05
CA TYR A 249 -4.37 -20.75 -17.70
C TYR A 249 -2.93 -20.27 -17.45
N ARG A 250 -1.93 -20.84 -18.14
CA ARG A 250 -0.52 -20.42 -18.06
C ARG A 250 -0.18 -19.26 -18.99
N GLN A 251 -1.08 -18.90 -19.89
CA GLN A 251 -0.85 -17.77 -20.79
C GLN A 251 -1.37 -16.50 -20.10
N PRO A 252 -0.48 -15.57 -19.70
CA PRO A 252 -0.92 -14.30 -19.17
C PRO A 252 -1.75 -13.56 -20.22
N SER A 253 -2.76 -12.83 -19.78
CA SER A 253 -3.55 -11.99 -20.68
C SER A 253 -2.64 -10.92 -21.33
N LEU A 254 -3.03 -10.45 -22.53
CA LEU A 254 -2.31 -9.35 -23.18
C LEU A 254 -2.13 -8.16 -22.22
N ARG A 255 -3.17 -7.84 -21.46
CA ARG A 255 -3.11 -6.78 -20.45
C ARG A 255 -2.01 -7.03 -19.40
N ALA A 256 -1.92 -8.25 -18.85
CA ALA A 256 -0.93 -8.60 -17.83
C ALA A 256 0.51 -8.57 -18.39
N GLU A 257 0.72 -8.99 -19.64
CA GLU A 257 2.03 -8.88 -20.31
C GLU A 257 2.43 -7.41 -20.53
N LEU A 258 1.49 -6.55 -20.95
CA LEU A 258 1.76 -5.13 -21.17
C LEU A 258 1.99 -4.37 -19.83
N GLU A 259 1.24 -4.69 -18.79
CA GLU A 259 1.46 -4.15 -17.45
C GLU A 259 2.83 -4.57 -16.90
N THR A 260 3.22 -5.84 -17.11
CA THR A 260 4.55 -6.33 -16.73
C THR A 260 5.66 -5.62 -17.51
N ALA A 261 5.50 -5.43 -18.82
CA ALA A 261 6.44 -4.69 -19.64
C ALA A 261 6.60 -3.23 -19.16
N ALA A 262 5.48 -2.56 -18.85
CA ALA A 262 5.49 -1.19 -18.33
C ALA A 262 6.19 -1.09 -16.97
N VAL A 263 5.96 -2.05 -16.08
CA VAL A 263 6.64 -2.10 -14.77
C VAL A 263 8.15 -2.30 -14.92
N LEU A 264 8.58 -3.20 -15.82
CA LEU A 264 10.00 -3.46 -16.07
C LEU A 264 10.71 -2.23 -16.64
N LEU A 265 10.12 -1.56 -17.64
CA LEU A 265 10.67 -0.33 -18.21
C LEU A 265 10.73 0.80 -17.18
N SER A 266 9.67 0.98 -16.39
CA SER A 266 9.65 1.99 -15.33
C SER A 266 10.68 1.71 -14.22
N ALA A 267 10.91 0.44 -13.89
CA ALA A 267 11.94 0.03 -12.93
C ALA A 267 13.37 0.31 -13.44
N ALA A 268 13.56 0.29 -14.76
CA ALA A 268 14.81 0.65 -15.43
C ALA A 268 14.99 2.17 -15.62
N GLY A 269 14.04 3.00 -15.15
CA GLY A 269 14.14 4.46 -15.25
C GLY A 269 13.45 5.08 -16.46
N VAL A 270 12.84 4.28 -17.34
CA VAL A 270 12.13 4.76 -18.53
C VAL A 270 10.72 5.23 -18.14
N GLU A 271 10.36 6.47 -18.40
CA GLU A 271 8.98 6.97 -18.15
C GLU A 271 8.00 6.26 -19.09
N THR A 272 7.26 5.27 -18.57
CA THR A 272 6.42 4.40 -19.40
C THR A 272 4.94 4.74 -19.23
N ARG A 273 4.24 4.98 -20.36
CA ARG A 273 2.79 5.22 -20.41
C ARG A 273 2.11 4.08 -21.15
N LEU A 274 1.13 3.44 -20.51
CA LEU A 274 0.33 2.37 -21.09
C LEU A 274 -1.05 2.90 -21.46
N ARG A 275 -1.42 2.77 -22.76
CA ARG A 275 -2.75 3.14 -23.28
C ARG A 275 -3.45 1.90 -23.80
N LEU A 276 -4.50 1.47 -23.08
CA LEU A 276 -5.31 0.30 -23.44
C LEU A 276 -6.73 0.73 -23.78
N PRO A 277 -7.37 0.19 -24.82
CA PRO A 277 -8.78 0.40 -25.09
C PRO A 277 -9.60 -0.26 -23.97
N ARG A 278 -10.78 0.30 -23.69
CA ARG A 278 -11.66 -0.22 -22.65
C ARG A 278 -12.33 -1.55 -23.03
N LEU A 279 -12.49 -1.80 -24.33
CA LEU A 279 -13.18 -2.98 -24.90
C LEU A 279 -12.38 -3.52 -26.09
N GLY A 280 -12.47 -4.82 -26.35
CA GLY A 280 -11.92 -5.44 -27.56
C GLY A 280 -10.47 -5.91 -27.46
N VAL A 281 -9.85 -5.89 -26.28
CA VAL A 281 -8.51 -6.48 -26.10
C VAL A 281 -8.65 -8.00 -25.93
N PRO A 282 -8.01 -8.84 -26.75
CA PRO A 282 -8.06 -10.28 -26.60
C PRO A 282 -7.45 -10.70 -25.26
N GLU A 283 -8.06 -11.71 -24.63
CA GLU A 283 -7.57 -12.24 -23.36
C GLU A 283 -6.18 -12.89 -23.50
N THR A 284 -5.87 -13.43 -24.68
CA THR A 284 -4.62 -14.11 -24.94
C THR A 284 -3.93 -13.57 -26.19
N ILE A 285 -2.59 -13.54 -26.20
CA ILE A 285 -1.79 -13.22 -27.37
C ILE A 285 -1.07 -14.46 -27.90
N PRO A 286 -0.96 -14.60 -29.22
CA PRO A 286 -0.12 -15.62 -29.84
C PRO A 286 1.33 -15.55 -29.34
N GLN A 287 1.99 -16.70 -29.27
CA GLN A 287 3.38 -16.79 -28.78
C GLN A 287 4.33 -15.87 -29.57
N ARG A 288 4.16 -15.79 -30.89
CA ARG A 288 5.00 -14.94 -31.77
C ARG A 288 4.92 -13.46 -31.40
N SER A 289 3.72 -12.93 -31.16
CA SER A 289 3.52 -11.52 -30.78
C SER A 289 4.06 -11.24 -29.38
N ARG A 290 4.01 -12.22 -28.48
CA ARG A 290 4.61 -12.16 -27.14
C ARG A 290 6.13 -12.09 -27.20
N ASP A 291 6.73 -12.95 -28.03
CA ASP A 291 8.19 -12.98 -28.22
C ASP A 291 8.67 -11.68 -28.85
N ALA A 292 7.91 -11.11 -29.81
CA ALA A 292 8.19 -9.79 -30.38
C ALA A 292 8.12 -8.69 -29.32
N LEU A 293 7.06 -8.65 -28.49
CA LEU A 293 6.94 -7.67 -27.41
C LEU A 293 8.12 -7.77 -26.43
N ARG A 294 8.49 -8.98 -26.01
CA ARG A 294 9.65 -9.20 -25.13
C ARG A 294 10.97 -8.76 -25.76
N ALA A 295 11.15 -9.02 -27.06
CA ALA A 295 12.33 -8.58 -27.78
C ALA A 295 12.43 -7.05 -27.82
N THR A 296 11.31 -6.36 -28.08
CA THR A 296 11.23 -4.89 -28.07
C THR A 296 11.52 -4.33 -26.68
N VAL A 297 10.88 -4.85 -25.62
CA VAL A 297 11.15 -4.44 -24.24
C VAL A 297 12.62 -4.66 -23.87
N THR A 298 13.20 -5.81 -24.23
CA THR A 298 14.61 -6.11 -23.96
C THR A 298 15.55 -5.15 -24.70
N ARG A 299 15.21 -4.76 -25.91
CA ARG A 299 15.96 -3.79 -26.70
C ARG A 299 15.93 -2.41 -26.04
N LEU A 300 14.75 -1.96 -25.61
CA LEU A 300 14.58 -0.68 -24.89
C LEU A 300 15.33 -0.67 -23.56
N LEU A 301 15.34 -1.79 -22.82
CA LEU A 301 16.09 -1.92 -21.56
C LEU A 301 17.62 -1.89 -21.76
N ARG A 302 18.11 -2.20 -22.96
CA ARG A 302 19.54 -2.17 -23.32
C ARG A 302 19.97 -0.86 -23.98
N ALA A 303 19.03 -0.03 -24.39
CA ALA A 303 19.31 1.26 -24.99
C ALA A 303 19.58 2.29 -23.88
N ASP A 304 20.81 2.81 -23.83
CA ASP A 304 21.25 3.76 -22.78
C ASP A 304 20.61 5.16 -22.86
N ALA A 305 19.75 5.43 -23.86
CA ALA A 305 19.27 6.77 -24.18
C ALA A 305 17.74 6.88 -24.34
N VAL A 306 16.95 5.96 -23.75
CA VAL A 306 15.48 6.04 -23.82
C VAL A 306 14.95 6.61 -22.51
N ASP A 307 14.45 7.87 -22.56
CA ASP A 307 13.88 8.52 -21.38
C ASP A 307 12.38 8.26 -21.23
N ALA A 308 11.65 8.13 -22.36
CA ALA A 308 10.20 7.93 -22.35
C ALA A 308 9.74 6.86 -23.35
N CYS A 309 8.75 6.06 -22.94
CA CYS A 309 8.12 5.04 -23.77
C CYS A 309 6.60 5.07 -23.63
N THR A 310 5.88 4.99 -24.76
CA THR A 310 4.42 4.84 -24.75
C THR A 310 4.06 3.53 -25.43
N ILE A 311 3.35 2.66 -24.73
CA ILE A 311 2.82 1.41 -25.26
C ILE A 311 1.32 1.60 -25.47
N THR A 312 0.86 1.53 -26.73
CA THR A 312 -0.54 1.70 -27.10
C THR A 312 -1.06 0.41 -27.73
N ALA A 313 -2.16 -0.11 -27.23
CA ALA A 313 -2.90 -1.17 -27.91
C ALA A 313 -4.11 -0.55 -28.63
N MET A 314 -4.25 -0.85 -29.91
CA MET A 314 -5.38 -0.39 -30.74
C MET A 314 -6.05 -1.59 -31.38
N VAL A 315 -7.36 -1.52 -31.54
CA VAL A 315 -8.15 -2.51 -32.30
C VAL A 315 -8.49 -1.90 -33.65
N VAL A 316 -7.93 -2.47 -34.72
CA VAL A 316 -8.16 -2.03 -36.11
C VAL A 316 -8.63 -3.24 -36.90
N ASP A 317 -9.78 -3.16 -37.54
CA ASP A 317 -10.38 -4.24 -38.35
C ASP A 317 -10.42 -5.61 -37.66
N GLY A 318 -10.73 -5.64 -36.37
CA GLY A 318 -10.80 -6.88 -35.57
C GLY A 318 -9.42 -7.46 -35.19
N ARG A 319 -8.32 -6.80 -35.56
CA ARG A 319 -6.95 -7.16 -35.16
C ARG A 319 -6.44 -6.20 -34.09
N VAL A 320 -5.60 -6.68 -33.21
CA VAL A 320 -4.97 -5.82 -32.22
C VAL A 320 -3.55 -5.44 -32.72
N LEU A 321 -3.34 -4.15 -32.82
CA LEU A 321 -2.04 -3.58 -33.11
C LEU A 321 -1.44 -3.05 -31.80
N LEU A 322 -0.23 -3.50 -31.49
CA LEU A 322 0.57 -2.95 -30.38
C LEU A 322 1.59 -1.99 -30.97
N GLU A 323 1.46 -0.73 -30.65
CA GLU A 323 2.42 0.30 -31.00
C GLU A 323 3.28 0.61 -29.76
N VAL A 324 4.58 0.43 -29.90
CA VAL A 324 5.56 0.80 -28.87
C VAL A 324 6.36 1.97 -29.42
N ARG A 325 6.14 3.13 -28.85
CA ARG A 325 6.80 4.38 -29.21
C ARG A 325 7.79 4.78 -28.13
N ALA A 326 9.05 4.87 -28.49
CA ALA A 326 10.13 5.30 -27.60
C ALA A 326 10.88 6.45 -28.28
N ASP A 327 10.84 7.64 -27.69
CA ASP A 327 11.39 8.89 -28.22
C ASP A 327 11.01 9.08 -29.70
N ASP A 328 11.98 8.99 -30.64
CA ASP A 328 11.76 9.14 -32.07
C ASP A 328 11.50 7.82 -32.82
N ALA A 329 11.58 6.66 -32.14
CA ALA A 329 11.36 5.34 -32.73
C ALA A 329 9.96 4.81 -32.43
N THR A 330 9.27 4.34 -33.47
CA THR A 330 7.96 3.69 -33.35
C THR A 330 8.06 2.28 -33.92
N GLU A 331 7.72 1.28 -33.11
CA GLU A 331 7.65 -0.12 -33.52
C GLU A 331 6.22 -0.63 -33.38
N THR A 332 5.70 -1.25 -34.46
CA THR A 332 4.34 -1.78 -34.49
C THR A 332 4.39 -3.30 -34.52
N ILE A 333 3.70 -3.95 -33.57
CA ILE A 333 3.59 -5.41 -33.47
C ILE A 333 2.14 -5.79 -33.75
N GLU A 334 1.90 -6.55 -34.79
CA GLU A 334 0.58 -7.05 -35.12
C GLU A 334 0.26 -8.29 -34.29
N VAL A 335 -0.91 -8.28 -33.63
CA VAL A 335 -1.45 -9.42 -32.87
C VAL A 335 -2.64 -9.95 -33.65
N PRO A 336 -2.50 -11.08 -34.37
CA PRO A 336 -3.61 -11.71 -35.06
C PRO A 336 -4.68 -12.13 -34.01
N ALA A 337 -5.94 -11.98 -34.40
CA ALA A 337 -7.11 -12.29 -33.57
C ALA A 337 -7.22 -13.79 -33.24
#